data_5d3f6057809123cdbbae46a246fe2a54
#
_entry.id   5d3f6057809123cdbbae46a246fe2a54
#
_cell.length_a   1.000
_cell.length_b   1.000
_cell.length_c   1.000
_cell.angle_alpha   90.00
_cell.angle_beta   90.00
_cell.angle_gamma   90.00
#
_symmetry.space_group_name_H-M   'P 1'
#
loop_
_entity.id
_entity.type
_entity.pdbx_description
1 polymer ?
#
loop_
_entity_poly.entity_id
_entity_poly.type
_entity_poly.pdbx_seq_one_letter_code
_entity_poly.pdbx_strand_id
1 'polypeptide(L)'
;ARALAAGFPVLEGFIIPAECSQLALASAVEVLDARGTGGSRMNIIGYEMPEELVAQIDSFAQALTAPLIVRSSSVLEGSGEWSGAFTSVPEIECDEVVKATKSVWATTFAIEVLERFEEAGLEPGSAPMGVLVQPEVRPDFGGAAIIGATGAITINAVKGSPRDLMAGWVAGCRAVLEDGVLRGNDAIDLMGKDTVLAIADLSQRVKSDLGHNLIEWAVVDDELLLLQVQDSAVHEAEEPMVVPAALAHPFALHFVRLAHGHSGEIADELLLGWRTGAPNDLVAWPFRGTDRDAAYAEARRIAADLTSQAWDEPAETAMAHASLVLRRMRSDRPNESIEALRDLHPVDENQAATLLGIIDYLDRTDAAQGRRGRGRWEPVLAGVLALQGDVHEGEPSVGGVGAGRLVWLDSSKRTSDVRPRDILVTQYPLQNYSPLLWDAAGIITVGGAPTAHLFEVARSLTVPAVINCPIAEIVRDGPCLGMLDGDAGRVSIVRI
;
A
#
# COMPACT_ATOMS: atom_id res chain seq x y z
N ALA A 1 -28.54 -1.34 -0.83
CA ALA A 1 -29.63 -1.94 -1.64
C ALA A 1 -29.43 -3.42 -1.86
N ARG A 2 -28.31 -3.91 -2.49
CA ARG A 2 -28.08 -5.35 -2.79
C ARG A 2 -28.06 -6.21 -1.52
N ALA A 3 -27.36 -5.78 -0.46
CA ALA A 3 -27.29 -6.51 0.80
C ALA A 3 -28.68 -6.62 1.47
N LEU A 4 -29.46 -5.56 1.47
CA LEU A 4 -30.84 -5.57 1.98
C LEU A 4 -31.71 -6.54 1.19
N ALA A 5 -31.65 -6.49 -0.15
CA ALA A 5 -32.42 -7.39 -1.03
C ALA A 5 -32.04 -8.87 -0.84
N ALA A 6 -30.78 -9.17 -0.46
CA ALA A 6 -30.27 -10.49 -0.16
C ALA A 6 -30.56 -10.94 1.30
N GLY A 7 -31.25 -10.12 2.09
CA GLY A 7 -31.65 -10.46 3.46
C GLY A 7 -30.53 -10.39 4.49
N PHE A 8 -29.48 -9.60 4.23
CA PHE A 8 -28.45 -9.33 5.23
C PHE A 8 -28.94 -8.35 6.30
N PRO A 9 -28.45 -8.45 7.54
CA PRO A 9 -28.79 -7.55 8.64
C PRO A 9 -28.13 -6.19 8.47
N VAL A 10 -28.76 -5.32 7.70
CA VAL A 10 -28.27 -3.95 7.41
C VAL A 10 -29.21 -2.93 8.00
N LEU A 11 -28.68 -1.74 8.30
CA LEU A 11 -29.49 -0.62 8.76
C LEU A 11 -30.39 -0.10 7.64
N GLU A 12 -31.59 0.31 7.99
CA GLU A 12 -32.46 1.06 7.10
C GLU A 12 -31.82 2.40 6.74
N GLY A 13 -32.24 2.99 5.62
CA GLY A 13 -31.73 4.28 5.20
C GLY A 13 -32.16 4.63 3.75
N PHE A 14 -31.71 5.79 3.30
CA PHE A 14 -31.93 6.22 1.93
C PHE A 14 -30.65 6.71 1.27
N ILE A 15 -30.67 6.77 -0.06
CA ILE A 15 -29.53 7.18 -0.88
C ILE A 15 -29.88 8.47 -1.60
N ILE A 16 -29.00 9.46 -1.51
CA ILE A 16 -28.97 10.61 -2.39
C ILE A 16 -28.10 10.23 -3.59
N PRO A 17 -28.67 10.14 -4.80
CA PRO A 17 -27.95 9.67 -5.99
C PRO A 17 -26.72 10.52 -6.31
N ALA A 18 -25.71 9.90 -6.89
CA ALA A 18 -24.44 10.55 -7.19
C ALA A 18 -24.59 11.73 -8.17
N GLU A 19 -25.55 11.66 -9.06
CA GLU A 19 -25.88 12.71 -10.03
C GLU A 19 -26.24 14.04 -9.36
N CYS A 20 -26.78 14.00 -8.14
CA CYS A 20 -27.13 15.19 -7.36
C CYS A 20 -25.89 16.03 -6.99
N SER A 21 -24.70 15.45 -6.94
CA SER A 21 -23.45 16.14 -6.62
C SER A 21 -22.79 16.82 -7.84
N GLN A 22 -23.13 16.40 -9.07
CA GLN A 22 -22.40 16.77 -10.29
C GLN A 22 -22.19 18.28 -10.47
N LEU A 23 -23.26 19.07 -10.33
CA LEU A 23 -23.17 20.52 -10.52
C LEU A 23 -22.35 21.20 -9.41
N ALA A 24 -22.49 20.73 -8.18
CA ALA A 24 -21.73 21.25 -7.05
C ALA A 24 -20.23 20.95 -7.22
N LEU A 25 -19.87 19.72 -7.60
CA LEU A 25 -18.48 19.32 -7.85
C LEU A 25 -17.90 20.07 -9.05
N ALA A 26 -18.61 20.18 -10.17
CA ALA A 26 -18.15 20.93 -11.33
C ALA A 26 -17.85 22.40 -10.99
N SER A 27 -18.77 23.07 -10.28
CA SER A 27 -18.57 24.45 -9.84
C SER A 27 -17.36 24.59 -8.88
N ALA A 28 -17.08 23.59 -8.05
CA ALA A 28 -15.95 23.60 -7.15
C ALA A 28 -14.61 23.39 -7.87
N VAL A 29 -14.59 22.61 -8.95
CA VAL A 29 -13.39 22.44 -9.82
C VAL A 29 -13.03 23.79 -10.48
N GLU A 30 -14.01 24.55 -10.98
CA GLU A 30 -13.78 25.84 -11.63
C GLU A 30 -13.05 26.85 -10.73
N VAL A 31 -13.21 26.75 -9.40
CA VAL A 31 -12.59 27.67 -8.45
C VAL A 31 -11.29 27.11 -7.83
N LEU A 32 -10.94 25.86 -8.13
CA LEU A 32 -9.80 25.18 -7.49
C LEU A 32 -8.48 25.90 -7.74
N ASP A 33 -8.18 26.24 -8.99
CA ASP A 33 -6.94 26.93 -9.38
C ASP A 33 -6.82 28.33 -8.77
N ALA A 34 -7.94 29.03 -8.68
CA ALA A 34 -7.94 30.43 -8.22
C ALA A 34 -8.00 30.57 -6.68
N ARG A 35 -8.64 29.63 -5.99
CA ARG A 35 -8.94 29.73 -4.54
C ARG A 35 -8.45 28.55 -3.73
N GLY A 36 -7.81 27.57 -4.36
CA GLY A 36 -7.30 26.36 -3.72
C GLY A 36 -8.38 25.46 -3.12
N THR A 37 -7.96 24.46 -2.41
CA THR A 37 -8.83 23.43 -1.78
C THR A 37 -9.88 24.04 -0.86
N GLY A 38 -9.50 25.02 -0.06
CA GLY A 38 -10.40 25.73 0.85
C GLY A 38 -11.52 26.47 0.09
N GLY A 39 -11.19 27.11 -1.03
CA GLY A 39 -12.14 27.78 -1.90
C GLY A 39 -13.16 26.81 -2.52
N SER A 40 -12.69 25.69 -3.04
CA SER A 40 -13.56 24.64 -3.61
C SER A 40 -14.49 24.03 -2.55
N ARG A 41 -13.98 23.73 -1.37
CA ARG A 41 -14.82 23.21 -0.27
C ARG A 41 -15.89 24.22 0.16
N MET A 42 -15.53 25.49 0.29
CA MET A 42 -16.51 26.54 0.62
C MET A 42 -17.53 26.75 -0.51
N ASN A 43 -17.13 26.59 -1.75
CA ASN A 43 -18.07 26.65 -2.90
C ASN A 43 -19.14 25.55 -2.78
N ILE A 44 -18.76 24.29 -2.44
CA ILE A 44 -19.72 23.20 -2.22
C ILE A 44 -20.64 23.47 -1.02
N ILE A 45 -20.08 23.92 0.09
CA ILE A 45 -20.88 24.23 1.29
C ILE A 45 -21.92 25.33 0.98
N GLY A 46 -21.55 26.31 0.14
CA GLY A 46 -22.43 27.38 -0.31
C GLY A 46 -23.37 27.00 -1.46
N TYR A 47 -23.23 25.80 -2.04
CA TYR A 47 -24.05 25.36 -3.17
C TYR A 47 -25.55 25.31 -2.78
N GLU A 48 -26.38 25.94 -3.59
CA GLU A 48 -27.83 25.92 -3.41
C GLU A 48 -28.42 24.69 -4.10
N MET A 49 -28.82 23.70 -3.29
CA MET A 49 -29.52 22.52 -3.79
C MET A 49 -30.91 22.91 -4.28
N PRO A 50 -31.43 22.23 -5.33
CA PRO A 50 -32.81 22.41 -5.74
C PRO A 50 -33.81 22.20 -4.59
N GLU A 51 -34.77 23.10 -4.44
CA GLU A 51 -35.76 23.06 -3.34
C GLU A 51 -36.51 21.70 -3.27
N GLU A 52 -36.83 21.13 -4.43
CA GLU A 52 -37.50 19.83 -4.52
C GLU A 52 -36.62 18.70 -3.92
N LEU A 53 -35.31 18.72 -4.20
CA LEU A 53 -34.36 17.76 -3.63
C LEU A 53 -34.25 17.94 -2.13
N VAL A 54 -34.14 19.17 -1.64
CA VAL A 54 -34.13 19.49 -0.21
C VAL A 54 -35.36 18.94 0.50
N ALA A 55 -36.54 19.21 -0.03
CA ALA A 55 -37.82 18.73 0.52
C ALA A 55 -37.90 17.18 0.57
N GLN A 56 -37.37 16.50 -0.44
CA GLN A 56 -37.29 15.03 -0.44
C GLN A 56 -36.33 14.52 0.62
N ILE A 57 -35.12 15.10 0.73
CA ILE A 57 -34.14 14.73 1.74
C ILE A 57 -34.72 14.90 3.15
N ASP A 58 -35.33 16.05 3.43
CA ASP A 58 -35.95 16.33 4.72
C ASP A 58 -37.05 15.34 5.07
N SER A 59 -37.91 15.01 4.09
CA SER A 59 -38.99 14.06 4.28
C SER A 59 -38.47 12.65 4.62
N PHE A 60 -37.42 12.17 3.92
CA PHE A 60 -36.82 10.87 4.21
C PHE A 60 -36.03 10.86 5.52
N ALA A 61 -35.32 11.94 5.83
CA ALA A 61 -34.56 12.05 7.07
C ALA A 61 -35.49 12.00 8.32
N GLN A 62 -36.63 12.68 8.25
CA GLN A 62 -37.62 12.65 9.36
C GLN A 62 -38.28 11.29 9.55
N ALA A 63 -38.21 10.38 8.57
CA ALA A 63 -38.70 9.02 8.72
C ALA A 63 -37.72 8.09 9.42
N LEU A 64 -36.45 8.53 9.61
CA LEU A 64 -35.43 7.78 10.31
C LEU A 64 -35.31 8.24 11.78
N THR A 65 -34.68 7.41 12.61
CA THR A 65 -34.40 7.72 14.01
C THR A 65 -33.03 8.40 14.15
N ALA A 66 -32.99 9.64 14.60
CA ALA A 66 -31.75 10.35 14.89
C ALA A 66 -31.06 9.81 16.18
N PRO A 67 -29.73 10.00 16.34
CA PRO A 67 -28.84 10.67 15.41
C PRO A 67 -28.62 9.84 14.12
N LEU A 68 -28.29 10.54 13.03
CA LEU A 68 -28.03 9.94 11.72
C LEU A 68 -26.53 10.00 11.40
N ILE A 69 -26.08 9.09 10.53
CA ILE A 69 -24.78 9.15 9.89
C ILE A 69 -24.97 9.36 8.38
N VAL A 70 -24.20 10.30 7.80
CA VAL A 70 -24.22 10.65 6.39
C VAL A 70 -22.88 10.19 5.78
N ARG A 71 -22.93 9.15 4.94
CA ARG A 71 -21.77 8.43 4.43
C ARG A 71 -21.56 8.71 2.93
N SER A 72 -20.28 8.84 2.54
CA SER A 72 -19.91 8.86 1.12
C SER A 72 -20.29 7.57 0.41
N SER A 73 -20.56 7.67 -0.88
CA SER A 73 -20.81 6.53 -1.77
C SER A 73 -20.35 6.91 -3.18
N SER A 74 -19.07 6.73 -3.45
CA SER A 74 -18.45 7.01 -4.75
C SER A 74 -18.13 5.71 -5.48
N VAL A 75 -18.17 5.75 -6.81
CA VAL A 75 -17.67 4.64 -7.65
C VAL A 75 -16.18 4.37 -7.42
N LEU A 76 -15.43 5.37 -6.99
CA LEU A 76 -14.01 5.22 -6.65
C LEU A 76 -13.79 4.33 -5.44
N GLU A 77 -14.69 4.34 -4.46
CA GLU A 77 -14.60 3.50 -3.26
C GLU A 77 -14.79 2.00 -3.55
N GLY A 78 -15.17 1.65 -4.78
CA GLY A 78 -15.20 0.27 -5.25
C GLY A 78 -13.80 -0.33 -5.47
N SER A 79 -12.75 0.50 -5.59
CA SER A 79 -11.36 0.07 -5.59
C SER A 79 -10.71 0.37 -4.24
N GLY A 80 -9.91 -0.57 -3.72
CA GLY A 80 -9.25 -0.40 -2.43
C GLY A 80 -8.30 0.79 -2.35
N GLU A 81 -7.81 1.29 -3.49
CA GLU A 81 -6.97 2.50 -3.58
C GLU A 81 -7.64 3.74 -2.98
N TRP A 82 -8.97 3.78 -3.01
CA TRP A 82 -9.77 4.88 -2.45
C TRP A 82 -10.36 4.56 -1.09
N SER A 83 -9.98 3.44 -0.48
CA SER A 83 -10.46 3.08 0.85
C SER A 83 -10.23 4.21 1.85
N GLY A 84 -11.29 4.60 2.53
CA GLY A 84 -11.29 5.69 3.51
C GLY A 84 -10.96 7.09 2.96
N ALA A 85 -10.92 7.29 1.63
CA ALA A 85 -10.61 8.61 1.04
C ALA A 85 -11.62 9.68 1.45
N PHE A 86 -12.90 9.32 1.46
CA PHE A 86 -13.98 10.25 1.74
C PHE A 86 -14.49 10.09 3.18
N THR A 87 -14.91 11.18 3.78
CA THR A 87 -15.28 11.21 5.19
C THR A 87 -16.78 11.10 5.37
N SER A 88 -17.23 10.25 6.30
CA SER A 88 -18.60 10.22 6.79
C SER A 88 -18.80 11.27 7.88
N VAL A 89 -20.01 11.81 7.97
CA VAL A 89 -20.41 12.79 9.00
C VAL A 89 -21.39 12.14 9.97
N PRO A 90 -20.99 11.86 11.20
CA PRO A 90 -21.82 11.26 12.23
C PRO A 90 -22.58 12.30 13.07
N GLU A 91 -23.41 11.83 13.97
CA GLU A 91 -24.14 12.62 14.98
C GLU A 91 -25.00 13.73 14.35
N ILE A 92 -25.70 13.42 13.27
CA ILE A 92 -26.49 14.39 12.48
C ILE A 92 -27.96 14.32 12.91
N GLU A 93 -28.55 15.48 13.21
CA GLU A 93 -29.98 15.60 13.39
C GLU A 93 -30.71 15.65 12.02
N CYS A 94 -31.98 15.29 11.99
CA CYS A 94 -32.75 15.15 10.75
C CYS A 94 -32.78 16.43 9.89
N ASP A 95 -32.77 17.62 10.50
CA ASP A 95 -32.75 18.92 9.82
C ASP A 95 -31.36 19.37 9.34
N GLU A 96 -30.30 18.63 9.70
CA GLU A 96 -28.94 18.92 9.30
C GLU A 96 -28.44 18.07 8.10
N VAL A 97 -29.23 17.09 7.63
CA VAL A 97 -28.81 16.13 6.59
C VAL A 97 -28.37 16.81 5.30
N VAL A 98 -29.07 17.87 4.86
CA VAL A 98 -28.69 18.63 3.65
C VAL A 98 -27.31 19.27 3.81
N LYS A 99 -27.01 19.83 4.96
CA LYS A 99 -25.70 20.44 5.27
C LYS A 99 -24.61 19.35 5.36
N ALA A 100 -24.90 18.24 6.03
CA ALA A 100 -24.00 17.11 6.13
C ALA A 100 -23.70 16.49 4.74
N THR A 101 -24.69 16.37 3.86
CA THR A 101 -24.51 15.93 2.48
C THR A 101 -23.49 16.81 1.73
N LYS A 102 -23.64 18.14 1.81
CA LYS A 102 -22.67 19.06 1.22
C LYS A 102 -21.27 18.92 1.86
N SER A 103 -21.20 18.65 3.15
CA SER A 103 -19.93 18.40 3.85
C SER A 103 -19.26 17.13 3.34
N VAL A 104 -20.00 16.06 3.08
CA VAL A 104 -19.49 14.83 2.45
C VAL A 104 -18.98 15.13 1.03
N TRP A 105 -19.72 15.83 0.20
CA TRP A 105 -19.28 16.21 -1.15
C TRP A 105 -17.99 17.06 -1.11
N ALA A 106 -17.87 17.96 -0.13
CA ALA A 106 -16.70 18.82 0.04
C ALA A 106 -15.42 18.03 0.37
N THR A 107 -15.52 16.78 0.84
CA THR A 107 -14.35 15.93 1.10
C THR A 107 -13.59 15.56 -0.17
N THR A 108 -14.21 15.62 -1.35
CA THR A 108 -13.56 15.45 -2.66
C THR A 108 -12.39 16.43 -2.83
N PHE A 109 -12.45 17.60 -2.21
CA PHE A 109 -11.42 18.63 -2.28
C PHE A 109 -10.56 18.71 -0.99
N ALA A 110 -10.52 17.65 -0.19
CA ALA A 110 -9.52 17.52 0.85
C ALA A 110 -8.13 17.32 0.20
N ILE A 111 -7.07 17.81 0.84
CA ILE A 111 -5.73 17.78 0.26
C ILE A 111 -5.31 16.34 -0.04
N GLU A 112 -5.53 15.44 0.91
CA GLU A 112 -5.18 14.03 0.79
C GLU A 112 -5.95 13.32 -0.34
N VAL A 113 -7.16 13.78 -0.63
CA VAL A 113 -7.99 13.25 -1.73
C VAL A 113 -7.50 13.78 -3.06
N LEU A 114 -7.16 15.07 -3.14
CA LEU A 114 -6.59 15.66 -4.36
C LEU A 114 -5.24 15.04 -4.72
N GLU A 115 -4.38 14.77 -3.73
CA GLU A 115 -3.13 14.05 -3.93
C GLU A 115 -3.39 12.64 -4.53
N ARG A 116 -4.43 11.92 -4.07
CA ARG A 116 -4.81 10.63 -4.69
C ARG A 116 -5.34 10.78 -6.11
N PHE A 117 -6.10 11.84 -6.42
CA PHE A 117 -6.52 12.13 -7.79
C PHE A 117 -5.31 12.36 -8.71
N GLU A 118 -4.32 13.14 -8.25
CA GLU A 118 -3.07 13.39 -8.98
C GLU A 118 -2.30 12.10 -9.24
N GLU A 119 -2.05 11.30 -8.19
CA GLU A 119 -1.35 10.02 -8.29
C GLU A 119 -2.10 9.00 -9.18
N ALA A 120 -3.43 9.00 -9.14
CA ALA A 120 -4.25 8.15 -9.98
C ALA A 120 -4.35 8.66 -11.43
N GLY A 121 -3.88 9.88 -11.73
CA GLY A 121 -4.04 10.51 -13.03
C GLY A 121 -5.49 10.83 -13.38
N LEU A 122 -6.31 11.11 -12.36
CA LEU A 122 -7.72 11.45 -12.49
C LEU A 122 -7.95 12.94 -12.21
N GLU A 123 -8.93 13.52 -12.87
CA GLU A 123 -9.33 14.90 -12.60
C GLU A 123 -10.19 14.98 -11.33
N PRO A 124 -9.95 15.96 -10.43
CA PRO A 124 -10.79 16.19 -9.27
C PRO A 124 -12.26 16.41 -9.70
N GLY A 125 -13.19 15.77 -9.01
CA GLY A 125 -14.62 15.87 -9.33
C GLY A 125 -15.08 15.06 -10.54
N SER A 126 -14.19 14.28 -11.19
CA SER A 126 -14.55 13.37 -12.30
C SER A 126 -15.50 12.24 -11.88
N ALA A 127 -15.52 11.91 -10.59
CA ALA A 127 -16.40 10.90 -10.02
C ALA A 127 -17.49 11.55 -9.15
N PRO A 128 -18.75 11.56 -9.61
CA PRO A 128 -19.87 12.01 -8.80
C PRO A 128 -19.99 11.20 -7.51
N MET A 129 -20.44 11.86 -6.43
CA MET A 129 -20.53 11.28 -5.11
C MET A 129 -21.99 11.17 -4.66
N GLY A 130 -22.48 9.94 -4.56
CA GLY A 130 -23.70 9.64 -3.85
C GLY A 130 -23.50 9.74 -2.34
N VAL A 131 -24.60 9.74 -1.60
CA VAL A 131 -24.59 9.78 -0.14
C VAL A 131 -25.60 8.79 0.41
N LEU A 132 -25.17 7.97 1.37
CA LEU A 132 -26.01 7.06 2.13
C LEU A 132 -26.32 7.69 3.48
N VAL A 133 -27.60 7.81 3.82
CA VAL A 133 -28.09 8.32 5.11
C VAL A 133 -28.73 7.19 5.89
N GLN A 134 -28.26 6.95 7.12
CA GLN A 134 -28.75 5.88 7.99
C GLN A 134 -28.82 6.35 9.44
N PRO A 135 -29.61 5.71 10.32
CA PRO A 135 -29.47 5.88 11.75
C PRO A 135 -28.05 5.58 12.21
N GLU A 136 -27.50 6.39 13.11
CA GLU A 136 -26.22 6.11 13.73
C GLU A 136 -26.42 5.16 14.90
N VAL A 137 -25.75 4.02 14.87
CA VAL A 137 -25.78 3.04 15.96
C VAL A 137 -24.64 3.25 16.92
N ARG A 138 -24.86 2.90 18.19
CA ARG A 138 -23.84 2.86 19.23
C ARG A 138 -23.51 1.40 19.54
N PRO A 139 -22.52 0.82 18.86
CA PRO A 139 -22.21 -0.60 19.01
C PRO A 139 -21.62 -0.91 20.40
N ASP A 140 -21.92 -2.11 20.91
CA ASP A 140 -21.19 -2.72 22.00
C ASP A 140 -19.80 -3.15 21.53
N PHE A 141 -19.75 -3.72 20.31
CA PHE A 141 -18.54 -4.12 19.60
C PHE A 141 -18.65 -3.76 18.11
N GLY A 142 -17.54 -3.43 17.52
CA GLY A 142 -17.44 -3.18 16.09
C GLY A 142 -16.09 -3.61 15.53
N GLY A 143 -16.03 -3.81 14.23
CA GLY A 143 -14.80 -4.24 13.62
C GLY A 143 -14.90 -4.50 12.13
N ALA A 144 -13.91 -5.20 11.63
CA ALA A 144 -13.86 -5.68 10.26
C ALA A 144 -13.45 -7.14 10.19
N ALA A 145 -13.87 -7.83 9.14
CA ALA A 145 -13.43 -9.18 8.86
C ALA A 145 -13.05 -9.31 7.38
N ILE A 146 -11.93 -9.98 7.11
CA ILE A 146 -11.40 -10.19 5.77
C ILE A 146 -11.19 -11.68 5.51
N ILE A 147 -11.55 -12.15 4.32
CA ILE A 147 -11.26 -13.48 3.84
C ILE A 147 -10.06 -13.42 2.92
N GLY A 148 -8.96 -14.05 3.35
CA GLY A 148 -7.71 -14.14 2.60
C GLY A 148 -7.74 -15.14 1.44
N ALA A 149 -6.62 -15.25 0.70
CA ALA A 149 -6.45 -16.17 -0.44
C ALA A 149 -6.64 -17.63 -0.06
N THR A 150 -6.17 -18.03 1.12
CA THR A 150 -6.30 -19.42 1.64
C THR A 150 -7.70 -19.74 2.13
N GLY A 151 -8.62 -18.76 2.17
CA GLY A 151 -9.93 -18.90 2.79
C GLY A 151 -9.94 -18.66 4.30
N ALA A 152 -8.81 -18.36 4.91
CA ALA A 152 -8.73 -17.95 6.31
C ALA A 152 -9.49 -16.64 6.53
N ILE A 153 -10.24 -16.54 7.62
CA ILE A 153 -11.01 -15.36 7.99
C ILE A 153 -10.32 -14.67 9.16
N THR A 154 -9.79 -13.48 8.93
CA THR A 154 -9.23 -12.64 9.98
C THR A 154 -10.29 -11.65 10.44
N ILE A 155 -10.59 -11.65 11.74
CA ILE A 155 -11.56 -10.77 12.40
C ILE A 155 -10.80 -9.85 13.33
N ASN A 156 -10.98 -8.54 13.18
CA ASN A 156 -10.46 -7.52 14.08
C ASN A 156 -11.63 -6.81 14.75
N ALA A 157 -11.58 -6.67 16.06
CA ALA A 157 -12.67 -6.18 16.89
C ALA A 157 -12.20 -5.14 17.91
N VAL A 158 -13.05 -4.18 18.18
CA VAL A 158 -12.91 -3.20 19.28
C VAL A 158 -14.21 -3.10 20.07
N LYS A 159 -14.11 -2.63 21.29
CA LYS A 159 -15.29 -2.23 22.05
C LYS A 159 -15.82 -0.91 21.48
N GLY A 160 -17.10 -0.86 21.16
CA GLY A 160 -17.73 0.34 20.57
C GLY A 160 -17.58 0.40 19.04
N SER A 161 -17.51 1.62 18.53
CA SER A 161 -17.47 1.89 17.07
C SER A 161 -16.19 1.37 16.40
N PRO A 162 -16.27 0.77 15.21
CA PRO A 162 -15.08 0.33 14.46
C PRO A 162 -14.26 1.48 13.87
N ARG A 163 -14.71 2.73 13.97
CA ARG A 163 -14.10 3.91 13.33
C ARG A 163 -12.61 4.04 13.60
N ASP A 164 -12.18 3.97 14.86
CA ASP A 164 -10.77 4.15 15.24
C ASP A 164 -9.91 2.98 14.78
N LEU A 165 -10.49 1.77 14.73
CA LEU A 165 -9.84 0.60 14.15
C LEU A 165 -9.60 0.77 12.65
N MET A 166 -10.63 1.18 11.92
CA MET A 166 -10.56 1.38 10.46
C MET A 166 -9.66 2.56 10.08
N ALA A 167 -9.66 3.62 10.89
CA ALA A 167 -8.74 4.75 10.73
C ALA A 167 -7.29 4.44 11.13
N GLY A 168 -7.03 3.26 11.72
CA GLY A 168 -5.69 2.80 12.09
C GLY A 168 -5.17 3.31 13.42
N TRP A 169 -5.99 3.99 14.24
CA TRP A 169 -5.57 4.53 15.53
C TRP A 169 -5.38 3.47 16.63
N VAL A 170 -6.03 2.32 16.49
CA VAL A 170 -5.97 1.22 17.45
C VAL A 170 -5.75 -0.11 16.73
N ALA A 171 -5.07 -1.04 17.40
CA ALA A 171 -4.82 -2.38 16.86
C ALA A 171 -6.05 -3.29 16.96
N GLY A 172 -6.89 -3.08 17.97
CA GLY A 172 -8.02 -3.97 18.28
C GLY A 172 -7.60 -5.35 18.79
N CYS A 173 -8.60 -6.21 18.98
CA CYS A 173 -8.45 -7.63 19.31
C CYS A 173 -8.63 -8.47 18.05
N ARG A 174 -7.87 -9.56 17.92
CA ARG A 174 -7.83 -10.37 16.71
C ARG A 174 -8.26 -11.81 16.94
N ALA A 175 -9.00 -12.37 15.99
CA ALA A 175 -9.23 -13.80 15.84
C ALA A 175 -9.03 -14.22 14.38
N VAL A 176 -8.61 -15.46 14.17
CA VAL A 176 -8.46 -16.05 12.84
C VAL A 176 -9.17 -17.40 12.82
N LEU A 177 -10.06 -17.59 11.87
CA LEU A 177 -10.69 -18.88 11.58
C LEU A 177 -10.05 -19.46 10.32
N GLU A 178 -9.33 -20.56 10.47
CA GLU A 178 -8.63 -21.26 9.39
C GLU A 178 -8.89 -22.77 9.51
N ASP A 179 -9.32 -23.42 8.43
CA ASP A 179 -9.63 -24.84 8.36
C ASP A 179 -10.58 -25.33 9.49
N GLY A 180 -11.54 -24.46 9.89
CA GLY A 180 -12.45 -24.72 10.98
C GLY A 180 -11.83 -24.56 12.39
N VAL A 181 -10.58 -24.17 12.49
CA VAL A 181 -9.87 -23.94 13.75
C VAL A 181 -9.84 -22.44 14.04
N LEU A 182 -10.44 -22.05 15.17
CA LEU A 182 -10.42 -20.68 15.65
C LEU A 182 -9.17 -20.44 16.51
N ARG A 183 -8.37 -19.43 16.16
CA ARG A 183 -7.18 -18.98 16.87
C ARG A 183 -7.32 -17.49 17.26
N GLY A 184 -6.59 -17.05 18.25
CA GLY A 184 -6.61 -15.66 18.73
C GLY A 184 -7.61 -15.48 19.86
N ASN A 185 -7.13 -15.51 21.11
CA ASN A 185 -7.99 -15.47 22.30
C ASN A 185 -8.55 -14.07 22.55
N ASP A 186 -7.88 -13.01 22.13
CA ASP A 186 -8.21 -11.63 22.50
C ASP A 186 -9.60 -11.22 22.03
N ALA A 187 -9.98 -11.55 20.79
CA ALA A 187 -11.33 -11.24 20.29
C ALA A 187 -12.38 -12.16 20.91
N ILE A 188 -12.01 -13.41 21.23
CA ILE A 188 -12.90 -14.34 21.94
C ILE A 188 -13.15 -13.86 23.37
N ASP A 189 -12.11 -13.39 24.06
CA ASP A 189 -12.23 -12.85 25.42
C ASP A 189 -13.03 -11.54 25.45
N LEU A 190 -12.93 -10.75 24.35
CA LEU A 190 -13.67 -9.49 24.23
C LEU A 190 -15.18 -9.70 24.06
N MET A 191 -15.61 -10.57 23.15
CA MET A 191 -17.02 -10.63 22.70
C MET A 191 -17.63 -12.04 22.68
N GLY A 192 -16.89 -13.06 23.13
CA GLY A 192 -17.34 -14.44 23.16
C GLY A 192 -17.14 -15.18 21.84
N LYS A 193 -17.00 -16.50 21.96
CA LYS A 193 -16.76 -17.41 20.82
C LYS A 193 -17.91 -17.41 19.81
N ASP A 194 -19.14 -17.39 20.28
CA ASP A 194 -20.32 -17.49 19.42
C ASP A 194 -20.47 -16.26 18.53
N THR A 195 -20.17 -15.07 19.05
CA THR A 195 -20.16 -13.82 18.29
C THR A 195 -19.06 -13.84 17.21
N VAL A 196 -17.85 -14.31 17.56
CA VAL A 196 -16.75 -14.46 16.58
C VAL A 196 -17.14 -15.40 15.44
N LEU A 197 -17.77 -16.53 15.74
CA LEU A 197 -18.24 -17.48 14.73
C LEU A 197 -19.38 -16.91 13.88
N ALA A 198 -20.30 -16.14 14.47
CA ALA A 198 -21.37 -15.46 13.73
C ALA A 198 -20.82 -14.43 12.73
N ILE A 199 -19.76 -13.69 13.11
CA ILE A 199 -19.09 -12.77 12.20
C ILE A 199 -18.39 -13.52 11.06
N ALA A 200 -17.75 -14.65 11.35
CA ALA A 200 -17.14 -15.48 10.32
C ALA A 200 -18.19 -16.04 9.34
N ASP A 201 -19.34 -16.50 9.82
CA ASP A 201 -20.46 -16.95 8.99
C ASP A 201 -21.01 -15.81 8.12
N LEU A 202 -21.22 -14.64 8.70
CA LEU A 202 -21.63 -13.43 7.97
C LEU A 202 -20.66 -13.12 6.84
N SER A 203 -19.35 -13.17 7.11
CA SER A 203 -18.29 -12.92 6.10
C SER A 203 -18.37 -13.93 4.95
N GLN A 204 -18.52 -15.22 5.25
CA GLN A 204 -18.64 -16.26 4.23
C GLN A 204 -19.90 -16.09 3.38
N ARG A 205 -21.04 -15.76 3.99
CA ARG A 205 -22.29 -15.48 3.27
C ARG A 205 -22.14 -14.25 2.37
N VAL A 206 -21.52 -13.17 2.85
CA VAL A 206 -21.27 -11.96 2.03
C VAL A 206 -20.39 -12.33 0.83
N LYS A 207 -19.34 -13.14 1.02
CA LYS A 207 -18.48 -13.59 -0.09
C LYS A 207 -19.26 -14.44 -1.09
N SER A 208 -20.08 -15.38 -0.61
CA SER A 208 -20.90 -16.26 -1.46
C SER A 208 -21.96 -15.51 -2.26
N ASP A 209 -22.71 -14.62 -1.62
CA ASP A 209 -23.95 -14.06 -2.15
C ASP A 209 -23.73 -12.68 -2.82
N LEU A 210 -22.75 -11.92 -2.34
CA LEU A 210 -22.44 -10.55 -2.83
C LEU A 210 -21.11 -10.47 -3.59
N GLY A 211 -20.20 -11.43 -3.40
CA GLY A 211 -18.90 -11.51 -4.05
C GLY A 211 -17.76 -10.77 -3.32
N HIS A 212 -18.05 -10.11 -2.19
CA HIS A 212 -17.07 -9.29 -1.47
C HIS A 212 -16.37 -10.07 -0.36
N ASN A 213 -15.08 -9.80 -0.13
CA ASN A 213 -14.25 -10.53 0.83
C ASN A 213 -13.87 -9.73 2.09
N LEU A 214 -14.24 -8.45 2.17
CA LEU A 214 -14.05 -7.61 3.34
C LEU A 214 -15.39 -7.06 3.79
N ILE A 215 -15.68 -7.15 5.10
CA ILE A 215 -16.86 -6.57 5.72
C ILE A 215 -16.49 -5.68 6.90
N GLU A 216 -17.25 -4.60 7.10
CA GLU A 216 -17.36 -3.91 8.38
C GLU A 216 -18.64 -4.33 9.06
N TRP A 217 -18.56 -4.59 10.34
CA TRP A 217 -19.65 -5.10 11.14
C TRP A 217 -19.75 -4.39 12.49
N ALA A 218 -20.92 -4.47 13.09
CA ALA A 218 -21.18 -4.01 14.46
C ALA A 218 -22.09 -4.99 15.20
N VAL A 219 -21.96 -5.06 16.51
CA VAL A 219 -22.91 -5.73 17.42
C VAL A 219 -23.58 -4.67 18.26
N VAL A 220 -24.89 -4.62 18.23
CA VAL A 220 -25.75 -3.68 18.96
C VAL A 220 -26.84 -4.47 19.67
N ASP A 221 -26.93 -4.40 20.97
CA ASP A 221 -27.93 -5.14 21.77
C ASP A 221 -27.98 -6.64 21.40
N ASP A 222 -26.80 -7.28 21.28
CA ASP A 222 -26.60 -8.68 20.85
C ASP A 222 -26.98 -8.98 19.39
N GLU A 223 -27.37 -8.00 18.59
CA GLU A 223 -27.67 -8.17 17.17
C GLU A 223 -26.43 -7.81 16.30
N LEU A 224 -26.06 -8.74 15.40
CA LEU A 224 -24.96 -8.52 14.45
C LEU A 224 -25.47 -7.78 13.23
N LEU A 225 -24.86 -6.65 12.90
CA LEU A 225 -25.17 -5.78 11.77
C LEU A 225 -24.01 -5.75 10.76
N LEU A 226 -24.36 -5.75 9.48
CA LEU A 226 -23.45 -5.52 8.37
C LEU A 226 -23.45 -4.02 8.04
N LEU A 227 -22.32 -3.34 8.25
CA LEU A 227 -22.19 -1.89 8.04
C LEU A 227 -21.70 -1.53 6.63
N GLN A 228 -20.73 -2.31 6.13
CA GLN A 228 -20.11 -2.07 4.81
C GLN A 228 -19.59 -3.37 4.23
N VAL A 229 -19.56 -3.46 2.90
CA VAL A 229 -18.89 -4.51 2.14
C VAL A 229 -17.93 -3.88 1.14
N GLN A 230 -16.79 -4.52 0.94
CA GLN A 230 -15.74 -4.03 0.06
C GLN A 230 -14.95 -5.22 -0.52
N ASP A 231 -14.33 -5.00 -1.67
CA ASP A 231 -13.34 -5.94 -2.20
C ASP A 231 -11.96 -5.51 -1.73
N SER A 232 -11.31 -6.41 -0.99
CA SER A 232 -9.89 -6.28 -0.69
C SER A 232 -9.11 -7.10 -1.70
N ALA A 233 -8.05 -6.53 -2.25
CA ALA A 233 -7.17 -7.25 -3.15
C ALA A 233 -6.55 -8.45 -2.40
N VAL A 234 -6.73 -9.62 -2.98
CA VAL A 234 -6.15 -10.87 -2.47
C VAL A 234 -4.95 -11.18 -3.34
N HIS A 235 -3.76 -11.09 -2.77
CA HIS A 235 -2.54 -11.49 -3.45
C HIS A 235 -2.27 -12.96 -3.12
N GLU A 236 -1.96 -13.74 -4.14
CA GLU A 236 -1.32 -15.04 -3.93
C GLU A 236 0.06 -14.78 -3.34
N ALA A 237 0.45 -15.58 -2.33
CA ALA A 237 1.79 -15.49 -1.76
C ALA A 237 2.83 -15.60 -2.89
N GLU A 238 3.77 -14.68 -2.94
CA GLU A 238 4.89 -14.78 -3.85
C GLU A 238 5.77 -15.96 -3.41
N GLU A 239 6.36 -16.68 -4.37
CA GLU A 239 7.31 -17.75 -4.03
C GLU A 239 8.41 -17.21 -3.13
N PRO A 240 8.84 -17.97 -2.11
CA PRO A 240 9.85 -17.54 -1.19
C PRO A 240 11.13 -17.13 -1.91
N MET A 241 11.68 -16.00 -1.50
CA MET A 241 12.92 -15.47 -2.06
C MET A 241 14.09 -16.36 -1.67
N VAL A 242 14.70 -17.02 -2.65
CA VAL A 242 15.98 -17.71 -2.48
C VAL A 242 17.08 -16.69 -2.80
N VAL A 243 17.91 -16.39 -1.82
CA VAL A 243 18.99 -15.43 -1.98
C VAL A 243 20.28 -16.19 -2.32
N PRO A 244 20.98 -15.83 -3.40
CA PRO A 244 22.24 -16.47 -3.76
C PRO A 244 23.31 -16.22 -2.70
N ALA A 245 24.12 -17.21 -2.41
CA ALA A 245 25.25 -17.09 -1.49
C ALA A 245 26.24 -15.98 -1.90
N ALA A 246 26.33 -15.66 -3.18
CA ALA A 246 27.17 -14.56 -3.67
C ALA A 246 26.71 -13.17 -3.19
N LEU A 247 25.42 -12.98 -2.89
CA LEU A 247 24.92 -11.74 -2.31
C LEU A 247 25.32 -11.55 -0.83
N ALA A 248 25.75 -12.61 -0.17
CA ALA A 248 26.36 -12.55 1.15
C ALA A 248 27.77 -11.94 1.12
N HIS A 249 28.36 -11.77 -0.04
CA HIS A 249 29.70 -11.22 -0.13
C HIS A 249 29.74 -9.77 0.32
N PRO A 250 30.74 -9.35 1.16
CA PRO A 250 30.86 -7.97 1.64
C PRO A 250 30.85 -6.92 0.53
N PHE A 251 31.30 -7.32 -0.65
CA PHE A 251 31.28 -6.50 -1.86
C PHE A 251 29.86 -6.07 -2.26
N ALA A 252 28.88 -6.97 -2.28
CA ALA A 252 27.52 -6.62 -2.68
C ALA A 252 26.88 -5.59 -1.74
N LEU A 253 27.08 -5.77 -0.42
CA LEU A 253 26.57 -4.80 0.56
C LEU A 253 27.28 -3.43 0.44
N HIS A 254 28.58 -3.42 0.22
CA HIS A 254 29.33 -2.18 0.02
C HIS A 254 28.86 -1.44 -1.22
N PHE A 255 28.65 -2.15 -2.31
CA PHE A 255 28.11 -1.61 -3.55
C PHE A 255 26.74 -0.97 -3.35
N VAL A 256 25.81 -1.64 -2.68
CA VAL A 256 24.49 -1.09 -2.35
C VAL A 256 24.59 0.16 -1.50
N ARG A 257 25.48 0.19 -0.50
CA ARG A 257 25.73 1.38 0.34
C ARG A 257 26.25 2.56 -0.46
N LEU A 258 27.22 2.34 -1.35
CA LEU A 258 27.76 3.39 -2.22
C LEU A 258 26.69 3.96 -3.14
N ALA A 259 25.93 3.09 -3.77
CA ALA A 259 24.86 3.48 -4.67
C ALA A 259 23.80 4.33 -3.98
N HIS A 260 23.41 3.92 -2.78
CA HIS A 260 22.42 4.65 -2.00
C HIS A 260 22.94 6.00 -1.49
N GLY A 261 24.24 6.11 -1.22
CA GLY A 261 24.89 7.36 -0.78
C GLY A 261 25.02 8.44 -1.87
N HIS A 262 24.92 8.07 -3.14
CA HIS A 262 25.15 8.98 -4.28
C HIS A 262 23.89 9.62 -4.89
N SER A 263 22.80 9.69 -4.17
CA SER A 263 21.49 10.16 -4.60
C SER A 263 20.59 9.10 -5.23
N GLY A 264 19.26 9.25 -5.07
CA GLY A 264 18.25 8.29 -5.53
C GLY A 264 18.33 7.91 -7.02
N GLU A 265 18.91 8.78 -7.86
CA GLU A 265 19.09 8.51 -9.29
C GLU A 265 20.02 7.34 -9.59
N ILE A 266 21.05 7.11 -8.77
CA ILE A 266 21.95 5.96 -8.97
C ILE A 266 21.32 4.66 -8.44
N ALA A 267 20.52 4.75 -7.40
CA ALA A 267 19.83 3.58 -6.87
C ALA A 267 18.86 2.98 -7.88
N ASP A 268 18.21 3.80 -8.68
CA ASP A 268 17.33 3.33 -9.78
C ASP A 268 18.09 2.68 -10.93
N GLU A 269 19.40 2.91 -11.04
CA GLU A 269 20.26 2.32 -12.07
C GLU A 269 20.88 1.00 -11.63
N LEU A 270 20.73 0.62 -10.35
CA LEU A 270 21.40 -0.53 -9.79
C LEU A 270 20.50 -1.75 -9.71
N LEU A 271 20.84 -2.65 -10.49
CA LEU A 271 21.01 -4.07 -10.26
C LEU A 271 19.77 -4.88 -9.95
N LEU A 272 19.11 -5.30 -10.96
CA LEU A 272 18.08 -6.33 -10.93
C LEU A 272 18.67 -7.67 -11.34
N GLY A 273 18.60 -8.63 -10.44
CA GLY A 273 18.91 -9.98 -10.78
C GLY A 273 20.39 -10.33 -10.79
N TRP A 274 20.95 -10.40 -9.63
CA TRP A 274 22.24 -11.02 -9.43
C TRP A 274 22.11 -12.53 -9.64
N ARG A 275 22.83 -13.07 -10.61
CA ARG A 275 22.93 -14.51 -10.80
C ARG A 275 24.41 -14.89 -10.82
N THR A 276 24.82 -15.69 -9.87
CA THR A 276 26.13 -16.32 -9.92
C THR A 276 26.10 -17.53 -10.85
N GLY A 277 27.25 -17.97 -11.30
CA GLY A 277 27.37 -19.12 -12.18
C GLY A 277 27.01 -20.48 -11.55
N ALA A 278 26.76 -20.54 -10.26
CA ALA A 278 26.44 -21.77 -9.55
C ALA A 278 24.94 -22.13 -9.71
N PRO A 279 24.60 -23.40 -9.97
CA PRO A 279 23.21 -23.82 -10.18
C PRO A 279 22.30 -23.61 -8.96
N ASN A 280 22.89 -23.50 -7.77
CA ASN A 280 22.18 -23.34 -6.50
C ASN A 280 22.04 -21.87 -6.05
N ASP A 281 22.68 -20.95 -6.77
CA ASP A 281 22.60 -19.52 -6.47
C ASP A 281 21.45 -18.90 -7.26
N LEU A 282 20.26 -19.36 -7.01
CA LEU A 282 19.07 -18.85 -7.65
C LEU A 282 18.54 -17.67 -6.89
N VAL A 283 18.49 -16.53 -7.52
CA VAL A 283 17.61 -15.47 -7.12
C VAL A 283 16.20 -15.91 -7.48
N ALA A 284 15.43 -16.30 -6.53
CA ALA A 284 14.02 -16.55 -6.73
C ALA A 284 13.24 -15.24 -6.62
N TRP A 285 13.76 -14.17 -7.18
CA TRP A 285 12.96 -12.99 -7.40
C TRP A 285 12.11 -13.19 -8.65
N PRO A 286 10.82 -12.90 -8.63
CA PRO A 286 9.94 -13.08 -9.78
C PRO A 286 10.27 -12.04 -10.87
N PHE A 287 11.22 -12.33 -11.70
CA PHE A 287 11.41 -11.63 -12.96
C PHE A 287 10.33 -12.08 -13.94
N ARG A 288 9.11 -11.63 -13.75
CA ARG A 288 8.01 -12.00 -14.63
C ARG A 288 8.21 -11.34 -16.00
N GLY A 289 8.29 -12.16 -17.03
CA GLY A 289 8.06 -11.76 -18.42
C GLY A 289 9.28 -11.36 -19.25
N THR A 290 10.51 -11.59 -18.80
CA THR A 290 11.72 -11.26 -19.59
C THR A 290 12.52 -12.52 -19.91
N ASP A 291 13.08 -12.59 -21.11
CA ASP A 291 14.04 -13.64 -21.49
C ASP A 291 15.39 -13.40 -20.78
N ARG A 292 15.36 -13.70 -19.50
CA ARG A 292 16.46 -13.49 -18.55
C ARG A 292 17.67 -14.32 -18.93
N ASP A 293 17.45 -15.55 -19.42
CA ASP A 293 18.54 -16.48 -19.73
C ASP A 293 19.32 -16.02 -20.98
N ALA A 294 18.64 -15.43 -21.97
CA ALA A 294 19.28 -14.81 -23.09
C ALA A 294 20.12 -13.59 -22.70
N ALA A 295 19.60 -12.72 -21.83
CA ALA A 295 20.32 -11.56 -21.32
C ALA A 295 21.60 -11.95 -20.56
N TYR A 296 21.53 -12.99 -19.71
CA TYR A 296 22.69 -13.48 -18.99
C TYR A 296 23.68 -14.22 -19.88
N ALA A 297 23.22 -14.94 -20.91
CA ALA A 297 24.12 -15.58 -21.88
C ALA A 297 24.95 -14.54 -22.65
N GLU A 298 24.32 -13.45 -23.08
CA GLU A 298 25.02 -12.35 -23.76
C GLU A 298 25.97 -11.61 -22.82
N ALA A 299 25.55 -11.34 -21.58
CA ALA A 299 26.39 -10.72 -20.56
C ALA A 299 27.64 -11.56 -20.26
N ARG A 300 27.52 -12.91 -20.20
CA ARG A 300 28.67 -13.81 -20.04
C ARG A 300 29.59 -13.78 -21.22
N ARG A 301 29.06 -13.72 -22.45
CA ARG A 301 29.86 -13.62 -23.66
C ARG A 301 30.72 -12.34 -23.63
N ILE A 302 30.14 -11.20 -23.28
CA ILE A 302 30.85 -9.92 -23.18
C ILE A 302 31.87 -9.96 -22.04
N ALA A 303 31.52 -10.56 -20.91
CA ALA A 303 32.42 -10.68 -19.77
C ALA A 303 33.65 -11.51 -20.07
N ALA A 304 33.50 -12.60 -20.85
CA ALA A 304 34.64 -13.42 -21.25
C ALA A 304 35.66 -12.62 -22.10
N ASP A 305 35.21 -11.68 -22.90
CA ASP A 305 36.09 -10.78 -23.65
C ASP A 305 36.81 -9.76 -22.74
N LEU A 306 36.17 -9.37 -21.62
CA LEU A 306 36.71 -8.40 -20.68
C LEU A 306 37.70 -9.01 -19.69
N THR A 307 37.52 -10.28 -19.32
CA THR A 307 38.32 -10.97 -18.28
C THR A 307 39.68 -11.47 -18.80
N SER A 308 39.98 -11.31 -20.07
CA SER A 308 41.32 -11.54 -20.58
C SER A 308 42.35 -10.48 -20.11
N GLN A 309 41.92 -9.45 -19.42
CA GLN A 309 42.73 -8.37 -18.88
C GLN A 309 42.95 -8.55 -17.38
N ALA A 310 44.15 -8.24 -16.87
CA ALA A 310 44.46 -8.30 -15.45
C ALA A 310 43.69 -7.17 -14.70
N TRP A 311 43.10 -7.55 -13.58
CA TRP A 311 42.26 -6.65 -12.78
C TRP A 311 42.88 -6.48 -11.39
N ASP A 312 43.50 -5.33 -11.14
CA ASP A 312 44.30 -5.05 -9.94
C ASP A 312 43.70 -4.03 -8.98
N GLU A 313 42.57 -3.44 -9.29
CA GLU A 313 42.00 -2.38 -8.47
C GLU A 313 41.25 -2.92 -7.23
N PRO A 314 41.28 -2.20 -6.10
CA PRO A 314 40.44 -2.51 -4.96
C PRO A 314 38.95 -2.54 -5.33
N ALA A 315 38.20 -3.45 -4.73
CA ALA A 315 36.77 -3.62 -4.98
C ALA A 315 35.95 -2.31 -4.87
N GLU A 316 36.36 -1.42 -3.97
CA GLU A 316 35.72 -0.10 -3.78
C GLU A 316 35.84 0.82 -4.98
N THR A 317 37.00 0.86 -5.61
CA THR A 317 37.25 1.68 -6.81
C THR A 317 36.53 1.10 -8.00
N ALA A 318 36.57 -0.23 -8.18
CA ALA A 318 35.82 -0.93 -9.21
C ALA A 318 34.32 -0.66 -9.14
N MET A 319 33.78 -0.57 -7.92
CA MET A 319 32.38 -0.27 -7.70
C MET A 319 31.98 1.16 -7.92
N ALA A 320 32.82 2.10 -7.55
CA ALA A 320 32.63 3.50 -7.88
C ALA A 320 32.60 3.70 -9.41
N HIS A 321 33.48 3.03 -10.12
CA HIS A 321 33.51 3.01 -11.59
C HIS A 321 32.29 2.31 -12.19
N ALA A 322 31.85 1.16 -11.65
CA ALA A 322 30.65 0.48 -12.09
C ALA A 322 29.41 1.38 -11.98
N SER A 323 29.29 2.11 -10.88
CA SER A 323 28.21 3.09 -10.69
C SER A 323 28.22 4.20 -11.76
N LEU A 324 29.41 4.72 -12.09
CA LEU A 324 29.58 5.72 -13.14
C LEU A 324 29.24 5.18 -14.54
N VAL A 325 29.61 3.93 -14.81
CA VAL A 325 29.32 3.26 -16.08
C VAL A 325 27.83 3.01 -16.24
N LEU A 326 27.17 2.50 -15.21
CA LEU A 326 25.73 2.31 -15.20
C LEU A 326 24.98 3.63 -15.46
N ARG A 327 25.48 4.72 -14.89
CA ARG A 327 24.93 6.05 -15.13
C ARG A 327 25.10 6.51 -16.59
N ARG A 328 26.23 6.20 -17.23
CA ARG A 328 26.51 6.54 -18.63
C ARG A 328 25.74 5.66 -19.60
N MET A 329 25.47 4.43 -19.27
CA MET A 329 24.73 3.48 -20.13
C MET A 329 23.26 3.84 -20.33
N ARG A 330 22.70 4.66 -19.46
CA ARG A 330 21.37 5.27 -19.66
C ARG A 330 21.41 6.50 -20.57
N SER A 331 22.58 7.03 -20.83
CA SER A 331 22.71 8.05 -21.87
C SER A 331 22.58 7.41 -23.23
N ASP A 332 22.17 8.16 -24.25
CA ASP A 332 21.92 7.73 -25.63
C ASP A 332 23.14 7.14 -26.38
N ARG A 333 24.18 6.68 -25.65
CA ARG A 333 25.44 6.23 -26.20
C ARG A 333 25.95 4.91 -25.61
N PRO A 334 25.29 3.79 -25.92
CA PRO A 334 25.63 2.49 -25.33
C PRO A 334 27.08 2.04 -25.61
N ASN A 335 27.67 2.43 -26.73
CA ASN A 335 29.04 2.05 -27.07
C ASN A 335 30.11 2.70 -26.17
N GLU A 336 29.94 3.92 -25.76
CA GLU A 336 30.82 4.59 -24.78
C GLU A 336 30.76 3.94 -23.40
N SER A 337 29.65 3.31 -23.10
CA SER A 337 29.44 2.61 -21.84
C SER A 337 30.15 1.26 -21.79
N ILE A 338 30.20 0.54 -22.92
CA ILE A 338 30.96 -0.72 -23.03
C ILE A 338 32.47 -0.43 -22.96
N GLU A 339 32.95 0.64 -23.59
CA GLU A 339 34.35 1.04 -23.48
C GLU A 339 34.71 1.48 -22.04
N ALA A 340 33.83 2.17 -21.37
CA ALA A 340 34.04 2.54 -19.96
C ALA A 340 34.00 1.32 -19.02
N LEU A 341 33.26 0.26 -19.37
CA LEU A 341 33.31 -1.03 -18.65
C LEU A 341 34.65 -1.73 -18.82
N ARG A 342 35.35 -1.54 -19.94
CA ARG A 342 36.69 -2.10 -20.16
C ARG A 342 37.73 -1.45 -19.24
N ASP A 343 37.50 -0.23 -18.81
CA ASP A 343 38.36 0.47 -17.86
C ASP A 343 38.06 0.06 -16.39
N LEU A 344 37.01 -0.71 -16.16
CA LEU A 344 36.70 -1.31 -14.88
C LEU A 344 37.43 -2.63 -14.73
N HIS A 345 38.02 -2.85 -13.59
CA HIS A 345 38.67 -4.09 -13.25
C HIS A 345 37.75 -4.97 -12.38
N PRO A 346 36.79 -5.76 -12.93
CA PRO A 346 36.01 -6.66 -12.12
C PRO A 346 36.88 -7.77 -11.55
N VAL A 347 36.51 -8.19 -10.37
CA VAL A 347 37.30 -9.20 -9.63
C VAL A 347 37.22 -10.57 -10.30
N ASP A 348 36.14 -10.84 -11.05
CA ASP A 348 35.99 -12.07 -11.80
C ASP A 348 34.97 -11.95 -12.97
N GLU A 349 34.98 -12.97 -13.85
CA GLU A 349 34.10 -13.07 -14.99
C GLU A 349 32.61 -13.09 -14.64
N ASN A 350 32.23 -13.72 -13.52
CA ASN A 350 30.84 -13.82 -13.09
C ASN A 350 30.30 -12.45 -12.66
N GLN A 351 31.14 -11.62 -12.02
CA GLN A 351 30.73 -10.28 -11.61
C GLN A 351 30.55 -9.37 -12.83
N ALA A 352 31.45 -9.42 -13.80
CA ALA A 352 31.30 -8.68 -15.05
C ALA A 352 30.06 -9.13 -15.82
N ALA A 353 29.82 -10.45 -15.95
CA ALA A 353 28.64 -11.01 -16.58
C ALA A 353 27.35 -10.59 -15.89
N THR A 354 27.39 -10.56 -14.58
CA THR A 354 26.26 -10.13 -13.75
C THR A 354 25.95 -8.66 -13.98
N LEU A 355 26.94 -7.78 -13.94
CA LEU A 355 26.74 -6.35 -14.21
C LEU A 355 26.12 -6.11 -15.58
N LEU A 356 26.63 -6.77 -16.62
CA LEU A 356 26.11 -6.63 -17.98
C LEU A 356 24.70 -7.21 -18.15
N GLY A 357 24.42 -8.36 -17.55
CA GLY A 357 23.09 -8.96 -17.53
C GLY A 357 22.05 -8.09 -16.85
N ILE A 358 22.45 -7.42 -15.79
CA ILE A 358 21.63 -6.46 -15.07
C ILE A 358 21.30 -5.25 -15.94
N ILE A 359 22.29 -4.69 -16.61
CA ILE A 359 22.12 -3.54 -17.49
C ILE A 359 21.13 -3.87 -18.61
N ASP A 360 21.33 -5.00 -19.28
CA ASP A 360 20.45 -5.42 -20.38
C ASP A 360 19.01 -5.69 -19.90
N TYR A 361 18.87 -6.25 -18.71
CA TYR A 361 17.56 -6.43 -18.09
C TYR A 361 16.89 -5.10 -17.78
N LEU A 362 17.63 -4.11 -17.28
CA LEU A 362 17.13 -2.76 -16.99
C LEU A 362 16.54 -2.11 -18.22
N ASP A 363 17.25 -2.17 -19.33
CA ASP A 363 16.82 -1.55 -20.59
C ASP A 363 15.55 -2.17 -21.16
N ARG A 364 15.38 -3.50 -20.97
CA ARG A 364 14.19 -4.22 -21.47
C ARG A 364 12.96 -4.04 -20.59
N THR A 365 13.13 -3.86 -19.31
CA THR A 365 12.00 -3.71 -18.37
C THR A 365 11.43 -2.31 -18.33
N ASP A 366 12.20 -1.27 -18.64
CA ASP A 366 11.70 0.11 -18.73
C ASP A 366 10.62 0.28 -19.79
N ALA A 367 10.72 -0.45 -20.87
CA ALA A 367 9.74 -0.39 -21.94
C ALA A 367 8.41 -1.08 -21.58
N ALA A 368 8.41 -1.98 -20.58
CA ALA A 368 7.27 -2.83 -20.25
C ALA A 368 6.51 -2.40 -18.97
N GLN A 369 7.14 -1.62 -18.10
CA GLN A 369 6.58 -1.22 -16.81
C GLN A 369 6.36 0.30 -16.80
N GLY A 370 5.11 0.72 -16.77
CA GLY A 370 4.76 2.13 -16.60
C GLY A 370 5.40 2.73 -15.33
N ARG A 371 5.25 4.03 -15.11
CA ARG A 371 5.88 4.86 -14.04
C ARG A 371 5.84 4.30 -12.60
N ARG A 372 5.11 3.21 -12.36
CA ARG A 372 4.88 2.59 -11.05
C ARG A 372 5.58 1.24 -10.86
N GLY A 373 6.55 0.91 -11.69
CA GLY A 373 7.32 -0.32 -11.53
C GLY A 373 8.19 -0.29 -10.25
N ARG A 374 8.31 -1.44 -9.56
CA ARG A 374 9.26 -1.61 -8.45
C ARG A 374 10.66 -1.20 -8.91
N GLY A 375 11.46 -0.62 -8.03
CA GLY A 375 12.82 -0.19 -8.31
C GLY A 375 13.68 -1.35 -8.80
N ARG A 376 14.51 -1.09 -9.75
CA ARG A 376 15.28 -2.10 -10.47
C ARG A 376 16.38 -2.72 -9.63
N TRP A 377 16.88 -1.96 -8.65
CA TRP A 377 17.89 -2.39 -7.70
C TRP A 377 17.27 -3.12 -6.48
N GLU A 378 15.96 -3.00 -6.28
CA GLU A 378 15.25 -3.47 -5.11
C GLU A 378 15.41 -4.97 -4.84
N PRO A 379 15.33 -5.87 -5.83
CA PRO A 379 15.56 -7.30 -5.61
C PRO A 379 16.97 -7.64 -5.11
N VAL A 380 17.99 -6.93 -5.60
CA VAL A 380 19.37 -7.15 -5.16
C VAL A 380 19.57 -6.62 -3.76
N LEU A 381 19.05 -5.41 -3.50
CA LEU A 381 19.09 -4.83 -2.16
C LEU A 381 18.37 -5.74 -1.17
N ALA A 382 17.18 -6.22 -1.52
CA ALA A 382 16.41 -7.15 -0.69
C ALA A 382 17.23 -8.40 -0.36
N GLY A 383 17.87 -8.99 -1.37
CA GLY A 383 18.73 -10.16 -1.19
C GLY A 383 19.89 -9.91 -0.25
N VAL A 384 20.61 -8.82 -0.43
CA VAL A 384 21.74 -8.44 0.45
C VAL A 384 21.28 -8.19 1.87
N LEU A 385 20.20 -7.45 2.06
CA LEU A 385 19.66 -7.13 3.39
C LEU A 385 19.09 -8.34 4.10
N ALA A 386 18.47 -9.27 3.38
CA ALA A 386 17.99 -10.54 3.94
C ALA A 386 19.13 -11.38 4.54
N LEU A 387 20.32 -11.31 3.93
CA LEU A 387 21.49 -12.07 4.39
C LEU A 387 22.31 -11.37 5.46
N GLN A 388 22.38 -10.06 5.44
CA GLN A 388 23.34 -9.29 6.25
C GLN A 388 22.68 -8.35 7.24
N GLY A 389 21.35 -8.14 7.15
CA GLY A 389 20.62 -7.29 8.07
C GLY A 389 20.24 -7.99 9.35
N ASP A 390 20.10 -7.20 10.43
CA ASP A 390 19.49 -7.66 11.67
C ASP A 390 17.99 -7.90 11.41
N VAL A 391 17.51 -9.10 11.75
CA VAL A 391 16.13 -9.52 11.50
C VAL A 391 15.23 -9.11 12.66
N HIS A 392 14.11 -8.48 12.30
CA HIS A 392 13.05 -8.09 13.23
C HIS A 392 11.73 -8.75 12.79
N GLU A 393 11.02 -9.33 13.75
CA GLU A 393 9.74 -9.99 13.52
C GLU A 393 8.59 -9.00 13.74
N GLY A 394 7.64 -9.05 12.84
CA GLY A 394 6.33 -8.39 12.91
C GLY A 394 5.26 -9.38 12.49
N GLU A 395 4.12 -8.86 12.04
CA GLU A 395 3.03 -9.69 11.51
C GLU A 395 2.81 -9.40 10.02
N PRO A 396 2.50 -10.44 9.20
CA PRO A 396 2.14 -10.26 7.81
C PRO A 396 0.89 -9.37 7.66
N SER A 397 0.90 -8.47 6.68
CA SER A 397 -0.29 -7.65 6.37
C SER A 397 -0.58 -7.57 4.87
N VAL A 398 0.41 -7.22 4.05
CA VAL A 398 0.32 -7.22 2.59
C VAL A 398 1.53 -7.98 2.05
N GLY A 399 1.30 -9.02 1.27
CA GLY A 399 2.35 -9.87 0.73
C GLY A 399 3.27 -9.15 -0.25
N GLY A 400 4.40 -9.78 -0.53
CA GLY A 400 5.45 -9.28 -1.39
C GLY A 400 6.68 -8.80 -0.61
N VAL A 401 7.72 -8.45 -1.34
CA VAL A 401 8.99 -7.99 -0.79
C VAL A 401 9.29 -6.59 -1.26
N GLY A 402 9.75 -5.74 -0.35
CA GLY A 402 10.21 -4.38 -0.64
C GLY A 402 11.57 -4.13 -0.01
N ALA A 403 12.38 -3.29 -0.67
CA ALA A 403 13.67 -2.90 -0.13
C ALA A 403 13.99 -1.44 -0.45
N GLY A 404 14.54 -0.73 0.52
CA GLY A 404 14.83 0.70 0.37
C GLY A 404 15.37 1.32 1.64
N ARG A 405 15.44 2.63 1.61
CA ARG A 405 15.74 3.44 2.79
C ARG A 405 14.53 3.42 3.71
N LEU A 406 14.76 3.18 5.00
CA LEU A 406 13.72 3.27 6.03
C LEU A 406 13.53 4.74 6.44
N VAL A 407 12.30 5.24 6.32
CA VAL A 407 11.97 6.62 6.68
C VAL A 407 10.86 6.65 7.72
N TRP A 408 11.17 7.26 8.87
CA TRP A 408 10.17 7.46 9.92
C TRP A 408 9.20 8.57 9.55
N LEU A 409 7.91 8.25 9.56
CA LEU A 409 6.82 9.20 9.38
C LEU A 409 6.32 9.68 10.74
N ASP A 410 6.37 10.98 10.95
CA ASP A 410 5.75 11.61 12.11
C ASP A 410 4.42 12.23 11.68
N SER A 411 3.36 11.97 12.42
CA SER A 411 2.01 12.51 12.16
C SER A 411 1.96 14.05 12.11
N SER A 412 2.95 14.71 12.70
CA SER A 412 3.04 16.18 12.74
C SER A 412 3.83 16.80 11.57
N LYS A 413 4.57 15.99 10.80
CA LYS A 413 5.39 16.46 9.68
C LYS A 413 4.93 15.81 8.39
N ARG A 414 4.31 16.59 7.50
CA ARG A 414 4.28 16.24 6.08
C ARG A 414 5.72 16.17 5.59
N THR A 415 6.13 15.00 5.19
CA THR A 415 7.53 14.65 5.02
C THR A 415 8.05 15.16 3.69
N SER A 416 8.74 16.29 3.73
CA SER A 416 9.59 16.75 2.63
C SER A 416 10.78 15.82 2.30
N ASP A 417 10.99 14.79 3.11
CA ASP A 417 12.16 13.90 3.05
C ASP A 417 11.85 12.51 2.49
N VAL A 418 10.59 12.18 2.20
CA VAL A 418 10.22 10.92 1.56
C VAL A 418 10.57 10.99 0.07
N ARG A 419 11.24 9.95 -0.40
CA ARG A 419 11.64 9.80 -1.80
C ARG A 419 10.93 8.58 -2.38
N PRO A 420 10.75 8.53 -3.71
CA PRO A 420 10.34 7.31 -4.36
C PRO A 420 11.19 6.12 -3.90
N ARG A 421 10.55 4.98 -3.64
CA ARG A 421 11.19 3.73 -3.18
C ARG A 421 11.68 3.71 -1.74
N ASP A 422 11.32 4.68 -0.93
CA ASP A 422 11.50 4.53 0.51
C ASP A 422 10.54 3.48 1.08
N ILE A 423 10.98 2.81 2.14
CA ILE A 423 10.10 2.04 3.01
C ILE A 423 9.61 2.98 4.11
N LEU A 424 8.32 3.17 4.15
CA LEU A 424 7.68 4.03 5.13
C LEU A 424 7.59 3.32 6.47
N VAL A 425 8.00 3.97 7.55
CA VAL A 425 7.89 3.44 8.91
C VAL A 425 7.09 4.40 9.77
N THR A 426 6.03 3.92 10.41
CA THR A 426 5.13 4.76 11.21
C THR A 426 4.66 4.07 12.47
N GLN A 427 4.20 4.85 13.45
CA GLN A 427 3.64 4.32 14.68
C GLN A 427 2.32 3.58 14.43
N TYR A 428 1.44 4.18 13.61
CA TYR A 428 0.10 3.67 13.31
C TYR A 428 -0.22 3.80 11.82
N PRO A 429 -1.05 2.92 11.23
CA PRO A 429 -1.41 2.93 9.82
C PRO A 429 -2.44 4.03 9.51
N LEU A 430 -2.04 5.30 9.67
CA LEU A 430 -2.92 6.44 9.47
C LEU A 430 -3.22 6.66 7.99
N GLN A 431 -4.47 6.94 7.69
CA GLN A 431 -4.98 7.11 6.33
C GLN A 431 -4.32 8.27 5.57
N ASN A 432 -3.89 9.33 6.25
CA ASN A 432 -3.21 10.48 5.64
C ASN A 432 -1.84 10.14 4.98
N TYR A 433 -1.31 8.93 5.20
CA TYR A 433 -0.11 8.45 4.52
C TYR A 433 -0.41 7.75 3.19
N SER A 434 -1.69 7.57 2.82
CA SER A 434 -2.07 6.85 1.61
C SER A 434 -1.46 7.41 0.32
N PRO A 435 -1.37 8.74 0.10
CA PRO A 435 -0.73 9.26 -1.11
C PRO A 435 0.73 8.82 -1.26
N LEU A 436 1.45 8.63 -0.15
CA LEU A 436 2.85 8.22 -0.18
C LEU A 436 3.06 6.76 -0.62
N LEU A 437 2.01 5.93 -0.59
CA LEU A 437 2.11 4.52 -0.98
C LEU A 437 2.29 4.33 -2.48
N TRP A 438 1.92 5.29 -3.33
CA TRP A 438 2.04 5.15 -4.79
C TRP A 438 3.49 4.92 -5.23
N ASP A 439 4.45 5.54 -4.55
CA ASP A 439 5.87 5.43 -4.87
C ASP A 439 6.68 4.67 -3.80
N ALA A 440 6.07 4.17 -2.74
CA ALA A 440 6.76 3.48 -1.67
C ALA A 440 7.20 2.06 -2.07
N ALA A 441 8.36 1.62 -1.60
CA ALA A 441 8.81 0.23 -1.69
C ALA A 441 8.09 -0.67 -0.70
N GLY A 442 7.56 -0.12 0.40
CA GLY A 442 6.84 -0.85 1.40
C GLY A 442 6.40 0.02 2.57
N ILE A 443 5.62 -0.54 3.47
CA ILE A 443 5.23 0.13 4.71
C ILE A 443 5.35 -0.81 5.92
N ILE A 444 5.88 -0.27 7.01
CA ILE A 444 6.04 -0.97 8.29
C ILE A 444 5.36 -0.14 9.37
N THR A 445 4.51 -0.76 10.17
CA THR A 445 3.91 -0.08 11.34
C THR A 445 4.30 -0.76 12.64
N VAL A 446 4.49 0.06 13.68
CA VAL A 446 4.80 -0.44 15.03
C VAL A 446 3.56 -1.01 15.70
N GLY A 447 2.40 -0.50 15.36
CA GLY A 447 1.12 -0.99 15.83
C GLY A 447 0.03 -0.79 14.78
N GLY A 448 -1.17 -1.29 15.02
CA GLY A 448 -2.31 -1.14 14.15
C GLY A 448 -3.00 -2.47 13.84
N ALA A 449 -4.08 -2.41 13.07
CA ALA A 449 -4.84 -3.57 12.62
C ALA A 449 -4.65 -3.80 11.13
N PRO A 450 -4.57 -5.06 10.66
CA PRO A 450 -4.41 -5.37 9.23
C PRO A 450 -5.62 -4.96 8.37
N THR A 451 -6.74 -4.63 8.99
CA THR A 451 -7.98 -4.14 8.34
C THR A 451 -8.07 -2.62 8.26
N ALA A 452 -7.06 -1.88 8.74
CA ALA A 452 -7.05 -0.43 8.61
C ALA A 452 -7.03 0.00 7.13
N HIS A 453 -7.69 1.10 6.81
CA HIS A 453 -7.83 1.61 5.44
C HIS A 453 -6.49 1.80 4.70
N LEU A 454 -5.42 2.16 5.42
CA LEU A 454 -4.09 2.29 4.81
C LEU A 454 -3.60 0.98 4.18
N PHE A 455 -3.89 -0.15 4.82
CA PHE A 455 -3.49 -1.45 4.28
C PHE A 455 -4.38 -1.92 3.13
N GLU A 456 -5.63 -1.44 3.02
CA GLU A 456 -6.45 -1.66 1.83
C GLU A 456 -5.84 -0.94 0.62
N VAL A 457 -5.41 0.31 0.82
CA VAL A 457 -4.68 1.05 -0.21
C VAL A 457 -3.37 0.33 -0.58
N ALA A 458 -2.59 -0.10 0.42
CA ALA A 458 -1.35 -0.84 0.18
C ALA A 458 -1.60 -2.14 -0.62
N ARG A 459 -2.66 -2.91 -0.30
CA ARG A 459 -3.04 -4.11 -1.05
C ARG A 459 -3.39 -3.78 -2.50
N SER A 460 -4.22 -2.77 -2.74
CA SER A 460 -4.62 -2.37 -4.09
C SER A 460 -3.44 -1.91 -4.94
N LEU A 461 -2.46 -1.23 -4.32
CA LEU A 461 -1.25 -0.77 -4.98
C LEU A 461 -0.13 -1.83 -5.02
N THR A 462 -0.36 -3.03 -4.46
CA THR A 462 0.66 -4.09 -4.32
C THR A 462 1.92 -3.65 -3.55
N VAL A 463 1.75 -2.75 -2.58
CA VAL A 463 2.82 -2.29 -1.70
C VAL A 463 2.92 -3.24 -0.51
N PRO A 464 4.03 -3.97 -0.34
CA PRO A 464 4.18 -4.92 0.76
C PRO A 464 4.15 -4.22 2.12
N ALA A 465 3.56 -4.89 3.11
CA ALA A 465 3.39 -4.32 4.45
C ALA A 465 3.62 -5.33 5.57
N VAL A 466 4.28 -4.86 6.63
CA VAL A 466 4.47 -5.56 7.90
C VAL A 466 3.92 -4.71 9.04
N ILE A 467 3.14 -5.30 9.92
CA ILE A 467 2.56 -4.62 11.10
C ILE A 467 3.17 -5.16 12.40
N ASN A 468 2.99 -4.41 13.47
CA ASN A 468 3.43 -4.79 14.81
C ASN A 468 4.93 -5.10 14.88
N CYS A 469 5.76 -4.41 14.08
CA CYS A 469 7.21 -4.57 14.06
C CYS A 469 7.90 -3.47 14.90
N PRO A 470 8.60 -3.82 15.99
CA PRO A 470 9.10 -2.85 16.98
C PRO A 470 10.43 -2.20 16.58
N ILE A 471 10.51 -1.57 15.41
CA ILE A 471 11.75 -0.98 14.85
C ILE A 471 11.86 0.55 14.99
N ALA A 472 10.91 1.21 15.67
CA ALA A 472 10.84 2.67 15.76
C ALA A 472 12.14 3.33 16.25
N GLU A 473 12.76 2.81 17.31
CA GLU A 473 13.99 3.36 17.88
C GLU A 473 15.15 3.24 16.89
N ILE A 474 15.25 2.11 16.20
CA ILE A 474 16.32 1.84 15.23
C ILE A 474 16.28 2.87 14.09
N VAL A 475 15.09 3.12 13.54
CA VAL A 475 14.92 4.02 12.39
C VAL A 475 15.03 5.49 12.78
N ARG A 476 14.73 5.84 14.05
CA ARG A 476 14.88 7.20 14.56
C ARG A 476 16.33 7.55 14.90
N ASP A 477 17.13 6.55 15.29
CA ASP A 477 18.51 6.75 15.72
C ASP A 477 19.48 7.12 14.59
N GLY A 478 19.13 6.81 13.34
CA GLY A 478 19.99 7.12 12.21
C GLY A 478 19.54 6.50 10.89
N PRO A 479 20.25 6.79 9.80
CA PRO A 479 19.88 6.28 8.49
C PRO A 479 20.05 4.76 8.41
N CYS A 480 19.02 4.10 7.87
CA CYS A 480 18.98 2.65 7.72
C CYS A 480 18.50 2.27 6.31
N LEU A 481 19.02 1.16 5.83
CA LEU A 481 18.43 0.40 4.72
C LEU A 481 17.67 -0.78 5.29
N GLY A 482 16.55 -1.10 4.69
CA GLY A 482 15.73 -2.24 5.11
C GLY A 482 15.19 -3.05 3.94
N MET A 483 14.93 -4.32 4.22
CA MET A 483 14.11 -5.20 3.41
C MET A 483 12.94 -5.65 4.26
N LEU A 484 11.74 -5.60 3.72
CA LEU A 484 10.57 -6.20 4.34
C LEU A 484 10.04 -7.35 3.48
N ASP A 485 9.67 -8.42 4.13
CA ASP A 485 8.96 -9.57 3.58
C ASP A 485 7.54 -9.56 4.17
N GLY A 486 6.59 -9.10 3.37
CA GLY A 486 5.20 -8.96 3.79
C GLY A 486 4.47 -10.29 3.95
N ASP A 487 4.93 -11.36 3.29
CA ASP A 487 4.38 -12.71 3.42
C ASP A 487 4.86 -13.39 4.71
N ALA A 488 6.14 -13.21 5.07
CA ALA A 488 6.71 -13.76 6.28
C ALA A 488 6.54 -12.86 7.52
N GLY A 489 6.17 -11.60 7.35
CA GLY A 489 6.10 -10.63 8.45
C GLY A 489 7.49 -10.25 9.01
N ARG A 490 8.52 -10.22 8.16
CA ARG A 490 9.92 -10.00 8.56
C ARG A 490 10.49 -8.72 7.99
N VAL A 491 11.36 -8.10 8.76
CA VAL A 491 12.13 -6.93 8.35
C VAL A 491 13.60 -7.15 8.67
N SER A 492 14.46 -7.01 7.66
CA SER A 492 15.91 -7.04 7.83
C SER A 492 16.48 -5.64 7.69
N ILE A 493 17.30 -5.18 8.62
CA ILE A 493 17.79 -3.80 8.71
C ILE A 493 19.31 -3.76 8.76
N VAL A 494 19.90 -2.86 7.98
CA VAL A 494 21.31 -2.50 8.03
C VAL A 494 21.43 -1.01 8.33
N ARG A 495 22.19 -0.65 9.36
CA ARG A 495 22.54 0.76 9.65
C ARG A 495 23.64 1.22 8.67
N ILE A 496 23.54 2.43 8.12
CA ILE A 496 24.48 3.01 7.18
C ILE A 496 25.15 4.26 7.73
#